data_05333c02c680454cd7e34d6410260399
#
_entry.id   05333c02c680454cd7e34d6410260399
#
_cell.length_a   1.000
_cell.length_b   1.000
_cell.length_c   1.000
_cell.angle_alpha   90.00
_cell.angle_beta   90.00
_cell.angle_gamma   90.00
#
_symmetry.space_group_name_H-M   'P 1'
#
loop_
_entity.id
_entity.type
_entity.pdbx_description
1 polymer ?
#
loop_
_entity_poly.entity_id
_entity_poly.type
_entity_poly.pdbx_seq_one_letter_code
_entity_poly.pdbx_strand_id
1 'polypeptide(L)'
;MKLTLKVETADTAYEVVTNLYVIILWERKYKRKASDMAAGIGVEDLAFMAYEASKLNKIVVPAEFDTFVKGLTNIEVVDTEAVN
;
A
#
# COMPACT_ATOMS: atom_id res chain seq x y z
N MET A 1 -1.82 -2.23 13.60
CA MET A 1 -1.72 -3.06 12.39
C MET A 1 -0.73 -2.43 11.42
N LYS A 2 0.22 -3.20 10.97
CA LYS A 2 1.21 -2.75 9.99
C LYS A 2 1.39 -3.80 8.92
N LEU A 3 1.57 -3.34 7.69
CA LEU A 3 1.94 -4.20 6.57
C LEU A 3 3.22 -3.65 5.98
N THR A 4 4.17 -4.52 5.68
CA THR A 4 5.35 -4.14 4.93
C THR A 4 5.10 -4.57 3.49
N LEU A 5 5.15 -3.61 2.59
CA LEU A 5 4.84 -3.82 1.18
C LEU A 5 6.10 -3.65 0.35
N LYS A 6 6.35 -4.62 -0.54
CA LYS A 6 7.42 -4.51 -1.51
C LYS A 6 6.84 -3.93 -2.80
N VAL A 7 7.43 -2.84 -3.24
CA VAL A 7 7.00 -2.13 -4.45
C VAL A 7 8.10 -2.25 -5.49
N GLU A 8 7.74 -2.75 -6.65
CA GLU A 8 8.70 -2.87 -7.76
C GLU A 8 8.19 -2.11 -8.98
N THR A 9 9.09 -1.36 -9.59
CA THR A 9 8.83 -0.69 -10.86
C THR A 9 9.91 -1.12 -11.84
N ALA A 10 9.85 -0.62 -13.08
CA ALA A 10 10.86 -0.96 -14.08
C ALA A 10 12.27 -0.54 -13.65
N ASP A 11 12.37 0.54 -12.85
CA ASP A 11 13.66 1.16 -12.52
C ASP A 11 14.11 0.93 -11.09
N THR A 12 13.23 0.54 -10.18
CA THR A 12 13.57 0.48 -8.78
C THR A 12 12.70 -0.53 -8.03
N ALA A 13 13.16 -0.88 -6.83
CA ALA A 13 12.40 -1.70 -5.90
C ALA A 13 12.66 -1.16 -4.51
N TYR A 14 11.62 -1.10 -3.69
CA TYR A 14 11.76 -0.65 -2.31
C TYR A 14 10.66 -1.27 -1.45
N GLU A 15 10.85 -1.19 -0.14
CA GLU A 15 9.83 -1.62 0.81
C GLU A 15 9.31 -0.41 1.56
N VAL A 16 8.03 -0.45 1.89
CA VAL A 16 7.39 0.61 2.66
C VAL A 16 6.45 -0.01 3.67
N VAL A 17 6.39 0.59 4.86
CA VAL A 17 5.54 0.10 5.94
C VAL A 17 4.33 1.01 6.05
N THR A 18 3.15 0.40 6.07
CA THR A 18 1.91 1.15 6.28
C THR A 18 1.79 1.51 7.76
N ASN A 19 0.91 2.46 8.06
CA ASN A 19 0.56 2.81 9.43
C ASN A 19 -0.95 2.92 9.54
N LEU A 20 -1.43 3.21 10.73
CA LEU A 20 -2.87 3.30 10.96
C LEU A 20 -3.53 4.35 10.06
N TYR A 21 -2.86 5.46 9.81
CA TYR A 21 -3.41 6.51 8.95
C TYR A 21 -3.66 5.99 7.52
N VAL A 22 -2.70 5.23 6.97
CA VAL A 22 -2.85 4.64 5.63
C VAL A 22 -4.03 3.67 5.61
N ILE A 23 -4.18 2.86 6.65
CA ILE A 23 -5.30 1.92 6.74
C ILE A 23 -6.63 2.67 6.78
N ILE A 24 -6.69 3.79 7.53
CA ILE A 24 -7.89 4.60 7.59
C ILE A 24 -8.22 5.20 6.21
N LEU A 25 -7.21 5.69 5.49
CA LEU A 25 -7.43 6.22 4.15
C LEU A 25 -7.98 5.14 3.22
N TRP A 26 -7.47 3.92 3.35
CA TRP A 26 -7.95 2.79 2.56
C TRP A 26 -9.41 2.47 2.89
N GLU A 27 -9.76 2.43 4.17
CA GLU A 27 -11.15 2.18 4.59
C GLU A 27 -12.10 3.23 4.00
N ARG A 28 -11.69 4.49 4.04
CA ARG A 28 -12.51 5.59 3.53
C ARG A 28 -12.69 5.52 2.02
N LYS A 29 -11.61 5.21 1.31
CA LYS A 29 -11.66 5.20 -0.15
C LYS A 29 -12.49 4.03 -0.69
N TYR A 30 -12.31 2.86 -0.13
CA TYR A 30 -12.94 1.64 -0.64
C TYR A 30 -14.16 1.22 0.15
N LYS A 31 -14.51 1.96 1.19
CA LYS A 31 -15.68 1.71 2.04
C LYS A 31 -15.66 0.29 2.59
N ARG A 32 -14.50 -0.12 3.09
CA ARG A 32 -14.28 -1.43 3.67
C ARG A 32 -13.71 -1.27 5.08
N LYS A 33 -13.73 -2.36 5.83
CA LYS A 33 -13.17 -2.38 7.18
C LYS A 33 -11.83 -3.09 7.17
N ALA A 34 -10.92 -2.67 8.06
CA ALA A 34 -9.61 -3.33 8.18
C ALA A 34 -9.75 -4.83 8.43
N SER A 35 -10.79 -5.24 9.17
CA SER A 35 -11.05 -6.65 9.41
C SER A 35 -11.33 -7.43 8.14
N ASP A 36 -11.75 -6.78 7.07
CA ASP A 36 -12.01 -7.45 5.79
C ASP A 36 -10.72 -7.93 5.13
N MET A 37 -9.57 -7.41 5.56
CA MET A 37 -8.28 -7.85 5.00
C MET A 37 -8.00 -9.32 5.27
N ALA A 38 -8.56 -9.87 6.35
CA ALA A 38 -8.38 -11.28 6.68
C ALA A 38 -9.04 -12.19 5.64
N ALA A 39 -10.07 -11.71 4.94
CA ALA A 39 -10.75 -12.46 3.89
C ALA A 39 -10.04 -12.37 2.54
N GLY A 40 -9.04 -11.50 2.43
CA GLY A 40 -8.27 -11.30 1.22
C GLY A 40 -8.11 -9.83 0.90
N ILE A 41 -7.01 -9.50 0.25
CA ILE A 41 -6.71 -8.13 -0.11
C ILE A 41 -6.35 -8.10 -1.60
N GLY A 42 -6.95 -7.18 -2.33
CA GLY A 42 -6.74 -7.07 -3.77
C GLY A 42 -5.48 -6.34 -4.14
N VAL A 43 -5.05 -6.50 -5.38
CA VAL A 43 -3.85 -5.82 -5.87
C VAL A 43 -4.02 -4.30 -5.85
N GLU A 44 -5.21 -3.81 -6.19
CA GLU A 44 -5.46 -2.37 -6.14
C GLU A 44 -5.39 -1.84 -4.71
N ASP A 45 -5.88 -2.63 -3.75
CA ASP A 45 -5.82 -2.26 -2.34
C ASP A 45 -4.36 -2.10 -1.91
N LEU A 46 -3.50 -3.05 -2.29
CA LEU A 46 -2.08 -2.99 -1.97
C LEU A 46 -1.41 -1.79 -2.65
N ALA A 47 -1.76 -1.56 -3.92
CA ALA A 47 -1.20 -0.43 -4.65
C ALA A 47 -1.57 0.91 -3.99
N PHE A 48 -2.82 1.06 -3.57
CA PHE A 48 -3.25 2.28 -2.90
C PHE A 48 -2.49 2.50 -1.58
N MET A 49 -2.40 1.44 -0.76
CA MET A 49 -1.70 1.56 0.51
C MET A 49 -0.22 1.86 0.31
N ALA A 50 0.40 1.23 -0.69
CA ALA A 50 1.80 1.50 -1.00
C ALA A 50 2.00 2.95 -1.45
N TYR A 51 1.09 3.46 -2.27
CA TYR A 51 1.15 4.82 -2.76
C TYR A 51 1.09 5.82 -1.60
N GLU A 52 0.11 5.67 -0.72
CA GLU A 52 -0.05 6.58 0.42
C GLU A 52 1.11 6.45 1.40
N ALA A 53 1.55 5.23 1.67
CA ALA A 53 2.69 5.01 2.56
C ALA A 53 3.97 5.60 1.98
N SER A 54 4.15 5.51 0.67
CA SER A 54 5.32 6.09 0.00
C SER A 54 5.36 7.60 0.20
N LYS A 55 4.22 8.28 0.04
CA LYS A 55 4.15 9.72 0.25
C LYS A 55 4.50 10.09 1.69
N LEU A 56 4.00 9.32 2.66
CA LEU A 56 4.29 9.59 4.07
C LEU A 56 5.76 9.37 4.41
N ASN A 57 6.42 8.48 3.69
CA ASN A 57 7.84 8.20 3.91
C ASN A 57 8.74 9.04 3.01
N LYS A 58 8.16 10.07 2.38
CA LYS A 58 8.89 11.03 1.53
C LYS A 58 9.57 10.36 0.33
N ILE A 59 9.01 9.27 -0.13
CA ILE A 59 9.46 8.62 -1.37
C ILE A 59 8.76 9.32 -2.52
N VAL A 60 9.52 9.70 -3.53
CA VAL A 60 8.97 10.41 -4.68
C VAL A 60 8.09 9.44 -5.49
N VAL A 61 6.83 9.82 -5.66
CA VAL A 61 5.86 9.07 -6.45
C VAL A 61 5.12 10.04 -7.37
N PRO A 62 4.52 9.54 -8.47
CA PRO A 62 3.74 10.42 -9.34
C PRO A 62 2.60 11.10 -8.59
N ALA A 63 2.18 12.26 -9.07
CA ALA A 63 1.11 13.02 -8.42
C ALA A 63 -0.24 12.31 -8.51
N GLU A 64 -0.43 11.48 -9.53
CA GLU A 64 -1.69 10.76 -9.71
C GLU A 64 -1.51 9.28 -9.44
N PHE A 65 -2.49 8.70 -8.76
CA PHE A 65 -2.46 7.29 -8.40
C PHE A 65 -2.39 6.39 -9.64
N ASP A 66 -3.18 6.70 -10.67
CA ASP A 66 -3.16 5.90 -11.90
C ASP A 66 -1.79 5.85 -12.54
N THR A 67 -1.06 6.96 -12.52
CA THR A 67 0.30 7.00 -13.06
C THR A 67 1.23 6.11 -12.24
N PHE A 68 1.06 6.11 -10.94
CA PHE A 68 1.82 5.23 -10.06
C PHE A 68 1.53 3.75 -10.39
N VAL A 69 0.25 3.41 -10.53
CA VAL A 69 -0.16 2.04 -10.83
C VAL A 69 0.40 1.57 -12.16
N LYS A 70 0.39 2.43 -13.17
CA LYS A 70 0.91 2.07 -14.50
C LYS A 70 2.41 1.74 -14.48
N GLY A 71 3.14 2.31 -13.53
CA GLY A 71 4.58 2.06 -13.41
C GLY A 71 4.94 0.82 -12.60
N LEU A 72 3.96 0.19 -11.94
CA LEU A 72 4.23 -0.98 -11.11
C LEU A 72 4.49 -2.22 -11.96
N THR A 73 5.53 -2.97 -11.61
CA THR A 73 5.77 -4.28 -12.20
C THR A 73 5.41 -5.39 -11.23
N ASN A 74 5.44 -5.09 -9.92
CA ASN A 74 5.00 -6.03 -8.90
C ASN A 74 4.72 -5.30 -7.60
N ILE A 75 3.81 -5.86 -6.81
CA ILE A 75 3.54 -5.39 -5.46
C ILE A 75 3.10 -6.58 -4.61
N GLU A 76 3.66 -6.69 -3.42
CA GLU A 76 3.33 -7.81 -2.54
C GLU A 76 3.50 -7.45 -1.08
N VAL A 77 2.81 -8.19 -0.23
CA VAL A 77 3.00 -8.09 1.22
C VAL A 77 4.14 -9.01 1.59
N VAL A 78 5.20 -8.45 2.17
CA VAL A 78 6.36 -9.23 2.58
C VAL A 78 6.38 -9.48 4.08
N ASP A 79 5.61 -8.72 4.85
CA ASP A 79 5.49 -8.93 6.28
C ASP A 79 4.19 -8.34 6.78
N THR A 80 3.60 -9.00 7.76
CA THR A 80 2.37 -8.53 8.41
C THR A 80 2.60 -8.55 9.91
N GLU A 81 2.42 -7.40 10.55
CA GLU A 81 2.51 -7.29 11.99
C GLU A 81 1.17 -6.88 12.55
N ALA A 82 0.58 -7.76 13.35
CA ALA A 82 -0.65 -7.47 14.04
C ALA A 82 -0.33 -6.91 15.42
N VAL A 83 -1.00 -5.82 15.78
CA VAL A 83 -0.89 -5.27 17.12
C VAL A 83 -1.90 -5.98 18.01
N ASN A 84 -1.41 -6.62 19.02
CA ASN A 84 -2.25 -7.30 20.00
C ASN A 84 -2.52 -6.40 21.20
#